data_c143d346967e146eca7b01b7a410488c
#
_entry.id   c143d346967e146eca7b01b7a410488c
#
_cell.length_a   1.000
_cell.length_b   1.000
_cell.length_c   1.000
_cell.angle_alpha   90.00
_cell.angle_beta   90.00
_cell.angle_gamma   90.00
#
_symmetry.space_group_name_H-M   'P 1'
#
loop_
_entity.id
_entity.type
_entity.pdbx_description
1 polymer ?
#
loop_
_entity_poly.entity_id
_entity_poly.type
_entity_poly.pdbx_seq_one_letter_code
_entity_poly.pdbx_strand_id
1 'polypeptide(L)'
;MTNTSFSIEQFSLKGKIALITGASYGIGFAISKSYAEAGATIVFNDINQDLVNKGIEAYREVGIEAHGYVCDVTDEDGIQAMVKQIEQEVGVIDILVNNAGIIRRVPMCEMSAADFRKVIDIDLNAPFIVSKAVIPSMIKKGHGKIINICSMMSELGRETVSAYAAAKGGLKMLTRNIASEYGGANIQCNGIGPGYIATPQTAPLRELQEDGSRHPFDQFIIAKTPAARWGNPEDLMGPAVFLASDASNFVNGHILYVDGGILAYIGKQPE
;
A
#
# COMPACT_ATOMS: atom_id res chain seq x y z
N MET A 1 -28.57 12.03 19.63
CA MET A 1 -28.15 10.78 18.95
C MET A 1 -28.63 10.88 17.54
N THR A 2 -27.76 11.16 16.59
CA THR A 2 -28.12 11.16 15.15
C THR A 2 -28.33 9.70 14.75
N ASN A 3 -29.58 9.36 14.42
CA ASN A 3 -29.95 8.03 13.93
C ASN A 3 -29.46 7.92 12.47
N THR A 4 -28.17 7.67 12.29
CA THR A 4 -27.58 7.47 10.95
C THR A 4 -27.88 6.03 10.53
N SER A 5 -28.86 5.88 9.63
CA SER A 5 -29.09 4.60 8.94
C SER A 5 -27.87 4.25 8.07
N PHE A 6 -27.55 2.96 7.92
CA PHE A 6 -26.53 2.49 6.99
C PHE A 6 -26.86 2.94 5.56
N SER A 7 -25.84 3.44 4.86
CA SER A 7 -25.92 3.76 3.43
C SER A 7 -24.64 3.32 2.73
N ILE A 8 -24.76 2.82 1.51
CA ILE A 8 -23.61 2.48 0.65
C ILE A 8 -22.76 3.72 0.33
N GLU A 9 -23.35 4.92 0.41
CA GLU A 9 -22.64 6.19 0.25
C GLU A 9 -21.51 6.40 1.26
N GLN A 10 -21.51 5.67 2.37
CA GLN A 10 -20.40 5.67 3.32
C GLN A 10 -19.08 5.17 2.71
N PHE A 11 -19.13 4.44 1.60
CA PHE A 11 -17.97 3.97 0.84
C PHE A 11 -17.54 4.94 -0.27
N SER A 12 -18.28 6.03 -0.48
CA SER A 12 -17.95 7.04 -1.50
C SER A 12 -16.70 7.83 -1.12
N LEU A 13 -15.84 8.05 -2.12
CA LEU A 13 -14.66 8.93 -2.01
C LEU A 13 -14.84 10.23 -2.81
N LYS A 14 -16.08 10.55 -3.17
CA LYS A 14 -16.39 11.74 -3.97
C LYS A 14 -15.89 13.02 -3.30
N GLY A 15 -15.10 13.79 -4.06
CA GLY A 15 -14.50 15.03 -3.61
C GLY A 15 -13.29 14.87 -2.69
N LYS A 16 -12.79 13.64 -2.50
CA LYS A 16 -11.55 13.36 -1.78
C LYS A 16 -10.36 13.42 -2.73
N ILE A 17 -9.21 13.86 -2.23
CA ILE A 17 -7.93 13.85 -2.94
C ILE A 17 -7.08 12.75 -2.31
N ALA A 18 -6.66 11.79 -3.13
CA ALA A 18 -5.87 10.65 -2.69
C ALA A 18 -4.46 10.70 -3.29
N LEU A 19 -3.44 10.71 -2.44
CA LEU A 19 -2.04 10.55 -2.82
C LEU A 19 -1.63 9.08 -2.60
N ILE A 20 -1.15 8.44 -3.66
CA ILE A 20 -0.65 7.05 -3.62
C ILE A 20 0.81 7.03 -4.08
N THR A 21 1.74 6.59 -3.21
CA THR A 21 3.15 6.53 -3.55
C THR A 21 3.51 5.27 -4.35
N GLY A 22 4.40 5.40 -5.35
CA GLY A 22 4.84 4.29 -6.19
C GLY A 22 3.70 3.64 -6.97
N ALA A 23 2.80 4.45 -7.57
CA ALA A 23 1.54 3.96 -8.11
C ALA A 23 1.45 4.01 -9.65
N SER A 24 2.58 4.04 -10.35
CA SER A 24 2.60 3.94 -11.81
C SER A 24 2.14 2.58 -12.34
N TYR A 25 2.17 1.53 -11.49
CA TYR A 25 1.76 0.17 -11.85
C TYR A 25 1.47 -0.68 -10.58
N GLY A 26 1.01 -1.92 -10.77
CA GLY A 26 0.88 -2.92 -9.70
C GLY A 26 -0.19 -2.59 -8.67
N ILE A 27 0.11 -2.81 -7.40
CA ILE A 27 -0.84 -2.64 -6.28
C ILE A 27 -1.30 -1.18 -6.17
N GLY A 28 -0.35 -0.23 -6.23
CA GLY A 28 -0.67 1.20 -6.14
C GLY A 28 -1.60 1.65 -7.25
N PHE A 29 -1.36 1.22 -8.49
CA PHE A 29 -2.23 1.51 -9.63
C PHE A 29 -3.65 0.95 -9.43
N ALA A 30 -3.77 -0.32 -8.99
CA ALA A 30 -5.06 -0.95 -8.75
C ALA A 30 -5.86 -0.22 -7.65
N ILE A 31 -5.20 0.14 -6.54
CA ILE A 31 -5.82 0.94 -5.46
C ILE A 31 -6.27 2.30 -6.00
N SER A 32 -5.42 3.00 -6.75
CA SER A 32 -5.77 4.29 -7.36
C SER A 32 -6.98 4.18 -8.27
N LYS A 33 -7.05 3.12 -9.09
CA LYS A 33 -8.20 2.86 -9.96
C LYS A 33 -9.48 2.72 -9.14
N SER A 34 -9.48 1.92 -8.07
CA SER A 34 -10.65 1.76 -7.21
C SER A 34 -11.07 3.07 -6.52
N TYR A 35 -10.12 3.91 -6.16
CA TYR A 35 -10.40 5.21 -5.56
C TYR A 35 -11.02 6.18 -6.56
N ALA A 36 -10.54 6.21 -7.82
CA ALA A 36 -11.14 6.98 -8.89
C ALA A 36 -12.58 6.53 -9.18
N GLU A 37 -12.81 5.21 -9.26
CA GLU A 37 -14.14 4.62 -9.43
C GLU A 37 -15.08 4.94 -8.26
N ALA A 38 -14.54 5.12 -7.05
CA ALA A 38 -15.28 5.59 -5.87
C ALA A 38 -15.45 7.12 -5.80
N GLY A 39 -14.87 7.87 -6.75
CA GLY A 39 -15.07 9.32 -6.92
C GLY A 39 -13.93 10.21 -6.43
N ALA A 40 -12.77 9.66 -6.05
CA ALA A 40 -11.62 10.45 -5.64
C ALA A 40 -10.84 11.03 -6.82
N THR A 41 -10.22 12.20 -6.62
CA THR A 41 -9.15 12.72 -7.47
C THR A 41 -7.84 11.99 -7.16
N ILE A 42 -7.20 11.45 -8.18
CA ILE A 42 -5.98 10.66 -8.02
C ILE A 42 -4.74 11.52 -8.21
N VAL A 43 -3.88 11.47 -7.21
CA VAL A 43 -2.52 12.00 -7.24
C VAL A 43 -1.58 10.83 -6.97
N PHE A 44 -0.54 10.67 -7.76
CA PHE A 44 0.46 9.64 -7.53
C PHE A 44 1.88 10.17 -7.74
N ASN A 45 2.84 9.51 -7.13
CA ASN A 45 4.25 9.76 -7.44
C ASN A 45 4.98 8.48 -7.82
N ASP A 46 6.09 8.67 -8.50
CA ASP A 46 7.09 7.63 -8.70
C ASP A 46 8.50 8.24 -8.73
N ILE A 47 9.53 7.39 -8.69
CA ILE A 47 10.92 7.81 -8.48
C ILE A 47 11.52 8.55 -9.68
N ASN A 48 10.99 8.39 -10.88
CA ASN A 48 11.51 9.04 -12.08
C ASN A 48 10.42 9.39 -13.09
N GLN A 49 10.77 10.27 -14.03
CA GLN A 49 9.85 10.80 -15.02
C GLN A 49 9.29 9.71 -15.98
N ASP A 50 10.08 8.71 -16.33
CA ASP A 50 9.65 7.65 -17.24
C ASP A 50 8.52 6.81 -16.60
N LEU A 51 8.63 6.48 -15.31
CA LEU A 51 7.59 5.77 -14.58
C LEU A 51 6.34 6.64 -14.42
N VAL A 52 6.50 7.92 -14.11
CA VAL A 52 5.37 8.86 -14.03
C VAL A 52 4.65 8.96 -15.37
N ASN A 53 5.38 9.12 -16.48
CA ASN A 53 4.79 9.19 -17.81
C ASN A 53 4.01 7.92 -18.17
N LYS A 54 4.60 6.74 -17.93
CA LYS A 54 3.93 5.44 -18.11
C LYS A 54 2.68 5.31 -17.25
N GLY A 55 2.73 5.78 -16.01
CA GLY A 55 1.59 5.81 -15.10
C GLY A 55 0.47 6.68 -15.65
N ILE A 56 0.76 7.91 -16.08
CA ILE A 56 -0.22 8.83 -16.68
C ILE A 56 -0.91 8.18 -17.91
N GLU A 57 -0.15 7.53 -18.78
CA GLU A 57 -0.70 6.81 -19.94
C GLU A 57 -1.61 5.67 -19.49
N ALA A 58 -1.17 4.83 -18.54
CA ALA A 58 -1.95 3.71 -18.02
C ALA A 58 -3.26 4.17 -17.35
N TYR A 59 -3.24 5.27 -16.58
CA TYR A 59 -4.47 5.85 -16.02
C TYR A 59 -5.41 6.36 -17.12
N ARG A 60 -4.88 7.02 -18.14
CA ARG A 60 -5.68 7.52 -19.28
C ARG A 60 -6.34 6.39 -20.08
N GLU A 61 -5.64 5.27 -20.29
CA GLU A 61 -6.17 4.08 -20.97
C GLU A 61 -7.41 3.50 -20.27
N VAL A 62 -7.51 3.66 -18.93
CA VAL A 62 -8.66 3.22 -18.15
C VAL A 62 -9.64 4.36 -17.82
N GLY A 63 -9.52 5.52 -18.50
CA GLY A 63 -10.44 6.65 -18.37
C GLY A 63 -10.26 7.48 -17.10
N ILE A 64 -9.10 7.44 -16.46
CA ILE A 64 -8.79 8.19 -15.24
C ILE A 64 -7.83 9.33 -15.56
N GLU A 65 -8.20 10.56 -15.17
CA GLU A 65 -7.28 11.69 -15.09
C GLU A 65 -6.55 11.64 -13.75
N ALA A 66 -5.23 11.45 -13.78
CA ALA A 66 -4.39 11.39 -12.61
C ALA A 66 -3.27 12.44 -12.66
N HIS A 67 -2.94 13.01 -11.52
CA HIS A 67 -1.83 13.95 -11.37
C HIS A 67 -0.57 13.19 -10.93
N GLY A 68 0.47 13.18 -11.77
CA GLY A 68 1.72 12.46 -11.51
C GLY A 68 2.86 13.39 -11.13
N TYR A 69 3.61 13.02 -10.07
CA TYR A 69 4.75 13.78 -9.56
C TYR A 69 5.99 12.89 -9.45
N VAL A 70 7.14 13.45 -9.78
CA VAL A 70 8.44 12.77 -9.62
C VAL A 70 9.01 13.12 -8.26
N CYS A 71 9.23 12.11 -7.41
CA CYS A 71 9.89 12.30 -6.12
C CYS A 71 10.44 10.97 -5.59
N ASP A 72 11.66 10.95 -5.07
CA ASP A 72 12.13 9.84 -4.23
C ASP A 72 11.47 9.95 -2.85
N VAL A 73 10.73 8.93 -2.45
CA VAL A 73 10.01 8.91 -1.17
C VAL A 73 10.93 8.96 0.06
N THR A 74 12.23 8.73 -0.12
CA THR A 74 13.25 8.81 0.92
C THR A 74 13.84 10.22 1.07
N ASP A 75 13.57 11.12 0.12
CA ASP A 75 13.99 12.52 0.17
C ASP A 75 12.95 13.36 0.93
N GLU A 76 13.25 13.68 2.19
CA GLU A 76 12.35 14.42 3.06
C GLU A 76 12.01 15.82 2.53
N ASP A 77 13.01 16.56 2.05
CA ASP A 77 12.81 17.91 1.51
C ASP A 77 12.02 17.85 0.20
N GLY A 78 12.32 16.89 -0.67
CA GLY A 78 11.59 16.63 -1.90
C GLY A 78 10.12 16.27 -1.64
N ILE A 79 9.83 15.44 -0.64
CA ILE A 79 8.46 15.09 -0.24
C ILE A 79 7.71 16.32 0.30
N GLN A 80 8.32 17.15 1.13
CA GLN A 80 7.69 18.39 1.62
C GLN A 80 7.35 19.33 0.47
N ALA A 81 8.28 19.51 -0.48
CA ALA A 81 8.07 20.33 -1.68
C ALA A 81 6.94 19.76 -2.54
N MET A 82 6.93 18.46 -2.81
CA MET A 82 5.88 17.77 -3.59
C MET A 82 4.50 17.91 -2.93
N VAL A 83 4.39 17.66 -1.63
CA VAL A 83 3.10 17.79 -0.91
C VAL A 83 2.60 19.24 -0.99
N LYS A 84 3.45 20.23 -0.79
CA LYS A 84 3.08 21.64 -0.93
C LYS A 84 2.61 21.97 -2.36
N GLN A 85 3.28 21.44 -3.38
CA GLN A 85 2.89 21.61 -4.78
C GLN A 85 1.52 20.99 -5.05
N ILE A 86 1.28 19.76 -4.60
CA ILE A 86 -0.01 19.08 -4.71
C ILE A 86 -1.12 19.91 -4.07
N GLU A 87 -0.88 20.44 -2.87
CA GLU A 87 -1.89 21.24 -2.16
C GLU A 87 -2.22 22.55 -2.88
N GLN A 88 -1.26 23.12 -3.63
CA GLN A 88 -1.47 24.34 -4.42
C GLN A 88 -2.19 24.06 -5.75
N GLU A 89 -1.88 22.95 -6.42
CA GLU A 89 -2.35 22.64 -7.76
C GLU A 89 -3.65 21.83 -7.77
N VAL A 90 -3.83 20.94 -6.78
CA VAL A 90 -4.95 19.99 -6.72
C VAL A 90 -5.82 20.25 -5.48
N GLY A 91 -5.20 20.40 -4.33
CA GLY A 91 -5.83 20.66 -3.04
C GLY A 91 -5.32 19.79 -1.91
N VAL A 92 -5.87 19.98 -0.70
CA VAL A 92 -5.43 19.29 0.52
C VAL A 92 -5.71 17.80 0.42
N ILE A 93 -4.67 16.99 0.64
CA ILE A 93 -4.71 15.52 0.60
C ILE A 93 -5.62 14.99 1.71
N ASP A 94 -6.65 14.25 1.36
CA ASP A 94 -7.58 13.58 2.28
C ASP A 94 -7.12 12.16 2.64
N ILE A 95 -6.52 11.48 1.66
CA ILE A 95 -6.15 10.08 1.74
C ILE A 95 -4.69 9.94 1.31
N LEU A 96 -3.88 9.33 2.15
CA LEU A 96 -2.51 8.91 1.81
C LEU A 96 -2.45 7.39 1.76
N VAL A 97 -1.89 6.84 0.69
CA VAL A 97 -1.50 5.42 0.61
C VAL A 97 0.02 5.33 0.47
N ASN A 98 0.69 4.89 1.51
CA ASN A 98 2.11 4.55 1.48
C ASN A 98 2.28 3.17 0.84
N ASN A 99 2.45 3.14 -0.49
CA ASN A 99 2.57 1.91 -1.28
C ASN A 99 3.97 1.67 -1.83
N ALA A 100 4.77 2.72 -2.07
CA ALA A 100 6.14 2.56 -2.55
C ALA A 100 6.92 1.59 -1.66
N GLY A 101 7.62 0.64 -2.27
CA GLY A 101 8.35 -0.37 -1.53
C GLY A 101 9.19 -1.27 -2.44
N ILE A 102 10.21 -1.89 -1.87
CA ILE A 102 11.10 -2.83 -2.56
C ILE A 102 11.29 -4.10 -1.73
N ILE A 103 11.64 -5.18 -2.40
CA ILE A 103 12.04 -6.42 -1.73
C ILE A 103 13.41 -6.87 -2.26
N ARG A 104 14.32 -7.19 -1.34
CA ARG A 104 15.59 -7.86 -1.62
C ARG A 104 15.52 -9.28 -1.08
N ARG A 105 15.78 -10.26 -1.97
CA ARG A 105 15.76 -11.69 -1.62
C ARG A 105 17.19 -12.20 -1.57
N VAL A 106 17.81 -12.10 -0.39
CA VAL A 106 19.21 -12.47 -0.14
C VAL A 106 19.28 -13.19 1.20
N PRO A 107 19.98 -14.34 1.31
CA PRO A 107 20.24 -14.98 2.60
C PRO A 107 20.86 -13.99 3.60
N MET A 108 20.44 -14.05 4.86
CA MET A 108 20.82 -13.05 5.86
C MET A 108 22.34 -12.89 5.99
N CYS A 109 23.11 -14.00 5.93
CA CYS A 109 24.56 -13.95 6.03
C CYS A 109 25.26 -13.32 4.82
N GLU A 110 24.56 -13.21 3.67
CA GLU A 110 25.08 -12.66 2.42
C GLU A 110 24.57 -11.25 2.16
N MET A 111 23.53 -10.82 2.89
CA MET A 111 22.93 -9.48 2.71
C MET A 111 23.88 -8.40 3.19
N SER A 112 24.22 -7.47 2.32
CA SER A 112 25.00 -6.30 2.72
C SER A 112 24.21 -5.39 3.67
N ALA A 113 24.92 -4.74 4.60
CA ALA A 113 24.28 -3.73 5.46
C ALA A 113 23.71 -2.55 4.65
N ALA A 114 24.26 -2.25 3.49
CA ALA A 114 23.77 -1.22 2.58
C ALA A 114 22.40 -1.63 1.97
N ASP A 115 22.27 -2.86 1.48
CA ASP A 115 20.99 -3.36 0.97
C ASP A 115 19.93 -3.45 2.07
N PHE A 116 20.32 -3.87 3.27
CA PHE A 116 19.41 -3.88 4.43
C PHE A 116 18.88 -2.46 4.71
N ARG A 117 19.77 -1.46 4.83
CA ARG A 117 19.38 -0.06 5.07
C ARG A 117 18.48 0.46 3.96
N LYS A 118 18.80 0.19 2.69
CA LYS A 118 17.98 0.62 1.56
C LYS A 118 16.54 0.12 1.64
N VAL A 119 16.32 -1.12 2.06
CA VAL A 119 14.96 -1.65 2.25
C VAL A 119 14.28 -0.95 3.43
N ILE A 120 14.98 -0.75 4.55
CA ILE A 120 14.43 -0.01 5.70
C ILE A 120 14.06 1.42 5.30
N ASP A 121 14.91 2.10 4.55
CA ASP A 121 14.67 3.49 4.13
C ASP A 121 13.42 3.62 3.27
N ILE A 122 13.21 2.72 2.31
CA ILE A 122 12.07 2.81 1.40
C ILE A 122 10.79 2.25 2.04
N ASP A 123 10.87 1.10 2.76
CA ASP A 123 9.68 0.38 3.21
C ASP A 123 9.20 0.77 4.62
N LEU A 124 10.01 1.57 5.36
CA LEU A 124 9.69 2.02 6.72
C LEU A 124 9.89 3.53 6.90
N ASN A 125 11.10 4.06 6.60
CA ASN A 125 11.39 5.47 6.82
C ASN A 125 10.60 6.37 5.87
N ALA A 126 10.44 6.00 4.60
CA ALA A 126 9.67 6.77 3.64
C ALA A 126 8.17 6.88 4.03
N PRO A 127 7.44 5.83 4.43
CA PRO A 127 6.10 5.96 5.01
C PRO A 127 6.01 6.97 6.18
N PHE A 128 7.02 7.02 7.04
CA PHE A 128 7.10 8.03 8.09
C PHE A 128 7.26 9.44 7.50
N ILE A 129 8.19 9.64 6.56
CA ILE A 129 8.47 10.94 5.92
C ILE A 129 7.21 11.48 5.22
N VAL A 130 6.56 10.67 4.40
CA VAL A 130 5.36 11.09 3.65
C VAL A 130 4.20 11.36 4.60
N SER A 131 3.97 10.51 5.60
CA SER A 131 2.93 10.73 6.61
C SER A 131 3.15 12.02 7.39
N LYS A 132 4.39 12.28 7.83
CA LYS A 132 4.80 13.51 8.51
C LYS A 132 4.49 14.77 7.67
N ALA A 133 4.65 14.69 6.35
CA ALA A 133 4.41 15.83 5.46
C ALA A 133 2.91 16.14 5.28
N VAL A 134 2.01 15.14 5.26
CA VAL A 134 0.57 15.36 5.02
C VAL A 134 -0.24 15.61 6.30
N ILE A 135 0.18 15.05 7.44
CA ILE A 135 -0.56 15.14 8.72
C ILE A 135 -0.89 16.57 9.13
N PRO A 136 0.01 17.57 9.04
CA PRO A 136 -0.33 18.94 9.44
C PRO A 136 -1.54 19.55 8.72
N SER A 137 -1.68 19.28 7.44
CA SER A 137 -2.82 19.75 6.64
C SER A 137 -4.08 18.94 6.93
N MET A 138 -3.98 17.64 7.17
CA MET A 138 -5.10 16.82 7.63
C MET A 138 -5.64 17.30 8.99
N ILE A 139 -4.77 17.65 9.94
CA ILE A 139 -5.16 18.23 11.24
C ILE A 139 -5.95 19.54 11.03
N LYS A 140 -5.45 20.45 10.19
CA LYS A 140 -6.14 21.71 9.88
C LYS A 140 -7.49 21.47 9.21
N LYS A 141 -7.60 20.43 8.39
CA LYS A 141 -8.86 20.04 7.71
C LYS A 141 -9.84 19.34 8.65
N GLY A 142 -9.36 18.77 9.76
CA GLY A 142 -10.15 18.06 10.76
C GLY A 142 -10.50 16.62 10.36
N HIS A 143 -9.81 16.06 9.36
CA HIS A 143 -9.95 14.66 9.00
C HIS A 143 -8.77 14.19 8.11
N GLY A 144 -8.49 12.90 8.10
CA GLY A 144 -7.53 12.27 7.21
C GLY A 144 -7.55 10.74 7.30
N LYS A 145 -7.17 10.09 6.21
CA LYS A 145 -7.00 8.64 6.12
C LYS A 145 -5.58 8.31 5.66
N ILE A 146 -4.86 7.52 6.43
CA ILE A 146 -3.53 7.03 6.06
C ILE A 146 -3.60 5.52 5.98
N ILE A 147 -3.23 4.97 4.83
CA ILE A 147 -3.20 3.53 4.56
C ILE A 147 -1.77 3.12 4.24
N ASN A 148 -1.19 2.26 5.06
CA ASN A 148 0.14 1.72 4.84
C ASN A 148 0.04 0.34 4.19
N ILE A 149 0.74 0.12 3.06
CA ILE A 149 0.84 -1.21 2.47
C ILE A 149 1.87 -2.02 3.25
N CYS A 150 1.35 -2.72 4.24
CA CYS A 150 2.06 -3.68 5.07
C CYS A 150 2.32 -4.98 4.27
N SER A 151 2.38 -6.11 4.94
CA SER A 151 2.55 -7.43 4.35
C SER A 151 2.13 -8.49 5.37
N MET A 152 1.85 -9.71 4.93
CA MET A 152 1.85 -10.85 5.81
C MET A 152 3.21 -11.04 6.52
N MET A 153 4.31 -10.51 5.95
CA MET A 153 5.63 -10.44 6.60
C MET A 153 5.68 -9.46 7.77
N SER A 154 4.62 -8.73 8.04
CA SER A 154 4.48 -7.99 9.30
C SER A 154 4.20 -8.89 10.51
N GLU A 155 3.85 -10.16 10.27
CA GLU A 155 3.57 -11.18 11.29
C GLU A 155 4.50 -12.40 11.16
N LEU A 156 4.91 -12.74 9.94
CA LEU A 156 5.67 -13.95 9.65
C LEU A 156 7.12 -13.62 9.25
N GLY A 157 8.02 -14.52 9.55
CA GLY A 157 9.35 -14.57 8.98
C GLY A 157 9.40 -15.54 7.80
N ARG A 158 10.25 -15.24 6.82
CA ARG A 158 10.59 -16.13 5.72
C ARG A 158 12.08 -15.98 5.38
N GLU A 159 12.68 -17.04 4.92
CA GLU A 159 14.06 -17.05 4.41
C GLU A 159 14.26 -15.96 3.35
N THR A 160 15.46 -15.40 3.30
CA THR A 160 15.95 -14.43 2.32
C THR A 160 15.31 -13.03 2.33
N VAL A 161 14.38 -12.72 3.22
CA VAL A 161 13.67 -11.42 3.24
C VAL A 161 13.78 -10.69 4.59
N SER A 162 14.90 -10.87 5.31
CA SER A 162 15.09 -10.32 6.66
C SER A 162 14.86 -8.81 6.74
N ALA A 163 15.42 -8.02 5.82
CA ALA A 163 15.23 -6.57 5.77
C ALA A 163 13.77 -6.18 5.52
N TYR A 164 13.12 -6.86 4.57
CA TYR A 164 11.72 -6.62 4.23
C TYR A 164 10.78 -6.95 5.40
N ALA A 165 10.97 -8.11 6.05
CA ALA A 165 10.18 -8.49 7.22
C ALA A 165 10.38 -7.50 8.39
N ALA A 166 11.62 -7.07 8.64
CA ALA A 166 11.92 -6.04 9.64
C ALA A 166 11.21 -4.72 9.34
N ALA A 167 11.28 -4.25 8.07
CA ALA A 167 10.61 -3.02 7.64
C ALA A 167 9.09 -3.13 7.78
N LYS A 168 8.47 -4.22 7.31
CA LYS A 168 7.01 -4.39 7.36
C LYS A 168 6.49 -4.64 8.79
N GLY A 169 7.28 -5.27 9.66
CA GLY A 169 7.03 -5.34 11.10
C GLY A 169 7.06 -3.95 11.76
N GLY A 170 8.08 -3.14 11.43
CA GLY A 170 8.19 -1.75 11.84
C GLY A 170 7.02 -0.89 11.34
N LEU A 171 6.64 -1.05 10.07
CA LEU A 171 5.52 -0.31 9.45
C LEU A 171 4.17 -0.62 10.13
N LYS A 172 3.95 -1.89 10.53
CA LYS A 172 2.80 -2.25 11.37
C LYS A 172 2.77 -1.46 12.67
N MET A 173 3.91 -1.31 13.36
CA MET A 173 3.98 -0.54 14.59
C MET A 173 3.87 0.96 14.34
N LEU A 174 4.45 1.49 13.28
CA LEU A 174 4.28 2.89 12.86
C LEU A 174 2.80 3.21 12.59
N THR A 175 2.07 2.31 11.92
CA THR A 175 0.61 2.43 11.70
C THR A 175 -0.15 2.62 13.01
N ARG A 176 0.15 1.80 14.02
CA ARG A 176 -0.48 1.90 15.35
C ARG A 176 -0.10 3.19 16.08
N ASN A 177 1.15 3.61 15.94
CA ASN A 177 1.62 4.84 16.59
C ASN A 177 0.94 6.08 16.00
N ILE A 178 0.86 6.20 14.67
CA ILE A 178 0.14 7.29 14.01
C ILE A 178 -1.33 7.29 14.43
N ALA A 179 -1.98 6.13 14.45
CA ALA A 179 -3.37 5.99 14.90
C ALA A 179 -3.58 6.47 16.34
N SER A 180 -2.65 6.13 17.23
CA SER A 180 -2.70 6.54 18.65
C SER A 180 -2.49 8.04 18.83
N GLU A 181 -1.55 8.63 18.08
CA GLU A 181 -1.13 10.01 18.25
C GLU A 181 -2.13 11.01 17.62
N TYR A 182 -2.70 10.65 16.46
CA TYR A 182 -3.54 11.57 15.67
C TYR A 182 -5.02 11.18 15.62
N GLY A 183 -5.43 10.11 16.28
CA GLY A 183 -6.84 9.70 16.34
C GLY A 183 -7.76 10.78 16.90
N GLY A 184 -7.31 11.57 17.89
CA GLY A 184 -8.04 12.71 18.44
C GLY A 184 -8.25 13.87 17.45
N ALA A 185 -7.47 13.95 16.39
CA ALA A 185 -7.62 14.90 15.28
C ALA A 185 -8.49 14.33 14.14
N ASN A 186 -9.20 13.24 14.36
CA ASN A 186 -10.01 12.55 13.35
C ASN A 186 -9.18 12.06 12.15
N ILE A 187 -7.95 11.58 12.42
CA ILE A 187 -7.08 10.93 11.44
C ILE A 187 -7.02 9.44 11.77
N GLN A 188 -7.44 8.59 10.84
CA GLN A 188 -7.31 7.15 10.97
C GLN A 188 -6.11 6.67 10.16
N CYS A 189 -5.25 5.88 10.81
CA CYS A 189 -4.12 5.22 10.17
C CYS A 189 -4.30 3.70 10.29
N ASN A 190 -4.41 3.03 9.15
CA ASN A 190 -4.57 1.58 9.07
C ASN A 190 -3.59 0.99 8.06
N GLY A 191 -3.45 -0.32 8.06
CA GLY A 191 -2.65 -1.04 7.08
C GLY A 191 -3.48 -2.02 6.27
N ILE A 192 -3.04 -2.28 5.04
CA ILE A 192 -3.42 -3.47 4.28
C ILE A 192 -2.22 -4.39 4.32
N GLY A 193 -2.43 -5.64 4.69
CA GLY A 193 -1.41 -6.68 4.72
C GLY A 193 -1.63 -7.70 3.60
N PRO A 194 -1.12 -7.47 2.37
CA PRO A 194 -1.27 -8.42 1.30
C PRO A 194 -0.55 -9.74 1.58
N GLY A 195 -1.12 -10.83 1.07
CA GLY A 195 -0.42 -12.08 0.85
C GLY A 195 0.46 -12.01 -0.39
N TYR A 196 0.55 -13.09 -1.13
CA TYR A 196 1.27 -13.13 -2.41
C TYR A 196 0.37 -12.64 -3.54
N ILE A 197 0.72 -11.48 -4.09
CA ILE A 197 -0.04 -10.79 -5.15
C ILE A 197 0.69 -10.93 -6.48
N ALA A 198 -0.06 -11.26 -7.53
CA ALA A 198 0.41 -11.37 -8.90
C ALA A 198 0.64 -9.98 -9.50
N THR A 199 1.87 -9.50 -9.44
CA THR A 199 2.32 -8.21 -9.98
C THR A 199 3.48 -8.42 -10.96
N PRO A 200 3.89 -7.41 -11.74
CA PRO A 200 5.11 -7.50 -12.53
C PRO A 200 6.35 -7.88 -11.71
N GLN A 201 6.46 -7.40 -10.47
CA GLN A 201 7.58 -7.71 -9.56
C GLN A 201 7.63 -9.20 -9.16
N THR A 202 6.51 -9.90 -9.18
CA THR A 202 6.42 -11.33 -8.84
C THR A 202 6.29 -12.22 -10.07
N ALA A 203 6.24 -11.67 -11.29
CA ALA A 203 6.10 -12.43 -12.52
C ALA A 203 7.15 -13.54 -12.69
N PRO A 204 8.46 -13.30 -12.45
CA PRO A 204 9.49 -14.34 -12.60
C PRO A 204 9.27 -15.56 -11.68
N LEU A 205 8.55 -15.39 -10.58
CA LEU A 205 8.26 -16.48 -9.62
C LEU A 205 7.05 -17.34 -10.03
N ARG A 206 6.36 -16.95 -11.11
CA ARG A 206 5.14 -17.58 -11.62
C ARG A 206 5.28 -18.08 -13.07
N GLU A 207 6.42 -17.83 -13.70
CA GLU A 207 6.71 -18.33 -15.04
C GLU A 207 6.77 -19.85 -15.05
N LEU A 208 6.25 -20.45 -16.12
CA LEU A 208 6.38 -21.88 -16.34
C LEU A 208 7.85 -22.22 -16.61
N GLN A 209 8.27 -23.38 -16.11
CA GLN A 209 9.59 -23.93 -16.42
C GLN A 209 9.63 -24.42 -17.88
N GLU A 210 10.81 -24.73 -18.42
CA GLU A 210 11.01 -25.22 -19.79
C GLU A 210 10.20 -26.50 -20.09
N ASP A 211 9.97 -27.34 -19.09
CA ASP A 211 9.18 -28.57 -19.17
C ASP A 211 7.68 -28.36 -19.05
N GLY A 212 7.23 -27.09 -18.96
CA GLY A 212 5.82 -26.71 -18.77
C GLY A 212 5.33 -26.85 -17.33
N SER A 213 6.16 -27.25 -16.37
CA SER A 213 5.81 -27.31 -14.96
C SER A 213 5.76 -25.92 -14.33
N ARG A 214 5.04 -25.79 -13.21
CA ARG A 214 5.01 -24.58 -12.42
C ARG A 214 6.34 -24.34 -11.72
N HIS A 215 6.76 -23.08 -11.62
CA HIS A 215 7.91 -22.70 -10.81
C HIS A 215 7.77 -23.25 -9.37
N PRO A 216 8.83 -23.82 -8.75
CA PRO A 216 8.74 -24.41 -7.40
C PRO A 216 8.17 -23.45 -6.34
N PHE A 217 8.50 -22.16 -6.46
CA PHE A 217 7.97 -21.14 -5.56
C PHE A 217 6.47 -20.90 -5.77
N ASP A 218 5.98 -20.95 -7.02
CA ASP A 218 4.54 -20.87 -7.33
C ASP A 218 3.77 -22.05 -6.70
N GLN A 219 4.29 -23.27 -6.85
CA GLN A 219 3.71 -24.46 -6.20
C GLN A 219 3.65 -24.29 -4.68
N PHE A 220 4.76 -23.82 -4.08
CA PHE A 220 4.83 -23.57 -2.63
C PHE A 220 3.76 -22.57 -2.18
N ILE A 221 3.60 -21.45 -2.90
CA ILE A 221 2.62 -20.41 -2.53
C ILE A 221 1.19 -20.94 -2.64
N ILE A 222 0.86 -21.64 -3.72
CA ILE A 222 -0.48 -22.22 -3.92
C ILE A 222 -0.78 -23.23 -2.80
N ALA A 223 0.18 -24.08 -2.44
CA ALA A 223 0.01 -25.06 -1.37
C ALA A 223 -0.15 -24.45 0.02
N LYS A 224 0.45 -23.27 0.27
CA LYS A 224 0.38 -22.54 1.54
C LYS A 224 -0.78 -21.57 1.65
N THR A 225 -1.43 -21.23 0.54
CA THR A 225 -2.57 -20.31 0.52
C THR A 225 -3.87 -21.10 0.52
N PRO A 226 -4.74 -21.03 1.55
CA PRO A 226 -6.03 -21.72 1.57
C PRO A 226 -6.91 -21.45 0.35
N ALA A 227 -6.87 -20.21 -0.18
CA ALA A 227 -7.56 -19.84 -1.42
C ALA A 227 -7.01 -20.54 -2.68
N ALA A 228 -5.90 -21.31 -2.57
CA ALA A 228 -5.26 -22.08 -3.63
C ALA A 228 -4.88 -21.28 -4.89
N ARG A 229 -4.59 -19.98 -4.72
CA ARG A 229 -4.17 -19.07 -5.79
C ARG A 229 -3.31 -17.93 -5.26
N TRP A 230 -2.62 -17.27 -6.15
CA TRP A 230 -2.12 -15.91 -5.89
C TRP A 230 -3.31 -14.95 -5.82
N GLY A 231 -3.18 -13.91 -5.00
CA GLY A 231 -4.07 -12.76 -5.09
C GLY A 231 -3.75 -11.94 -6.35
N ASN A 232 -4.74 -11.19 -6.81
CA ASN A 232 -4.56 -10.17 -7.84
C ASN A 232 -4.55 -8.79 -7.18
N PRO A 233 -3.96 -7.76 -7.80
CA PRO A 233 -4.06 -6.38 -7.30
C PRO A 233 -5.50 -5.95 -7.02
N GLU A 234 -6.46 -6.45 -7.81
CA GLU A 234 -7.90 -6.19 -7.67
C GLU A 234 -8.50 -6.74 -6.37
N ASP A 235 -7.92 -7.79 -5.79
CA ASP A 235 -8.37 -8.30 -4.48
C ASP A 235 -8.16 -7.28 -3.34
N LEU A 236 -7.30 -6.27 -3.57
CA LEU A 236 -7.01 -5.20 -2.60
C LEU A 236 -7.91 -3.96 -2.76
N MET A 237 -8.64 -3.84 -3.88
CA MET A 237 -9.44 -2.65 -4.20
C MET A 237 -10.54 -2.38 -3.17
N GLY A 238 -11.39 -3.36 -2.90
CA GLY A 238 -12.48 -3.22 -1.93
C GLY A 238 -11.98 -2.89 -0.51
N PRO A 239 -11.02 -3.66 0.04
CA PRO A 239 -10.35 -3.32 1.30
C PRO A 239 -9.78 -1.91 1.35
N ALA A 240 -9.15 -1.43 0.28
CA ALA A 240 -8.59 -0.10 0.19
C ALA A 240 -9.68 0.99 0.22
N VAL A 241 -10.74 0.85 -0.57
CA VAL A 241 -11.89 1.78 -0.54
C VAL A 241 -12.54 1.82 0.85
N PHE A 242 -12.73 0.66 1.50
CA PHE A 242 -13.25 0.60 2.86
C PHE A 242 -12.39 1.43 3.82
N LEU A 243 -11.08 1.20 3.86
CA LEU A 243 -10.19 1.91 4.78
C LEU A 243 -10.04 3.41 4.46
N ALA A 244 -10.26 3.83 3.23
CA ALA A 244 -10.20 5.23 2.80
C ALA A 244 -11.52 6.01 3.03
N SER A 245 -12.62 5.30 3.25
CA SER A 245 -13.97 5.87 3.29
C SER A 245 -14.48 6.12 4.71
N ASP A 246 -15.65 6.77 4.80
CA ASP A 246 -16.33 7.02 6.08
C ASP A 246 -16.83 5.73 6.75
N ALA A 247 -16.98 4.63 6.00
CA ALA A 247 -17.34 3.31 6.54
C ALA A 247 -16.31 2.78 7.55
N SER A 248 -15.08 3.30 7.54
CA SER A 248 -13.99 2.92 8.45
C SER A 248 -13.66 3.97 9.53
N ASN A 249 -14.53 4.95 9.79
CA ASN A 249 -14.22 6.06 10.71
C ASN A 249 -13.90 5.62 12.16
N PHE A 250 -14.30 4.40 12.56
CA PHE A 250 -13.96 3.85 13.87
C PHE A 250 -12.94 2.69 13.82
N VAL A 251 -12.37 2.43 12.63
CA VAL A 251 -11.28 1.47 12.43
C VAL A 251 -9.96 2.27 12.45
N ASN A 252 -9.12 2.05 13.45
CA ASN A 252 -7.87 2.81 13.61
C ASN A 252 -6.78 1.93 14.22
N GLY A 253 -5.58 1.94 13.65
CA GLY A 253 -4.42 1.15 14.08
C GLY A 253 -4.49 -0.33 13.67
N HIS A 254 -5.45 -0.72 12.82
CA HIS A 254 -5.64 -2.10 12.37
C HIS A 254 -4.85 -2.42 11.10
N ILE A 255 -4.39 -3.67 10.99
CA ILE A 255 -3.86 -4.21 9.73
C ILE A 255 -4.87 -5.22 9.19
N LEU A 256 -5.50 -4.86 8.08
CA LEU A 256 -6.43 -5.73 7.37
C LEU A 256 -5.65 -6.65 6.43
N TYR A 257 -5.52 -7.92 6.80
CA TYR A 257 -4.82 -8.90 5.98
C TYR A 257 -5.72 -9.38 4.84
N VAL A 258 -5.18 -9.28 3.61
CA VAL A 258 -5.81 -9.70 2.36
C VAL A 258 -4.87 -10.71 1.71
N ASP A 259 -4.86 -11.92 2.24
CA ASP A 259 -3.79 -12.90 2.04
C ASP A 259 -4.28 -14.29 1.60
N GLY A 260 -5.57 -14.43 1.29
CA GLY A 260 -6.16 -15.72 0.91
C GLY A 260 -6.16 -16.74 2.04
N GLY A 261 -5.95 -16.30 3.29
CA GLY A 261 -6.00 -17.12 4.50
C GLY A 261 -4.66 -17.67 4.97
N ILE A 262 -3.53 -17.20 4.42
CA ILE A 262 -2.19 -17.69 4.82
C ILE A 262 -1.97 -17.53 6.33
N LEU A 263 -2.30 -16.38 6.90
CA LEU A 263 -2.08 -16.13 8.33
C LEU A 263 -3.03 -16.91 9.25
N ALA A 264 -4.15 -17.39 8.73
CA ALA A 264 -5.13 -18.17 9.48
C ALA A 264 -4.91 -19.69 9.38
N TYR A 265 -3.84 -20.14 8.70
CA TYR A 265 -3.72 -21.50 8.24
C TYR A 265 -2.49 -22.23 8.80
N ILE A 266 -2.72 -23.32 9.53
CA ILE A 266 -1.66 -24.12 10.11
C ILE A 266 -1.03 -25.11 9.12
N GLY A 267 -1.76 -25.51 8.10
CA GLY A 267 -1.32 -26.50 7.12
C GLY A 267 -2.45 -27.44 6.69
N LYS A 268 -2.27 -28.13 5.56
CA LYS A 268 -3.19 -29.15 5.08
C LYS A 268 -3.01 -30.43 5.89
N GLN A 269 -4.13 -31.03 6.33
CA GLN A 269 -4.08 -32.31 7.01
C GLN A 269 -3.59 -33.39 6.01
N PRO A 270 -2.68 -34.30 6.41
CA PRO A 270 -2.33 -35.47 5.60
C PRO A 270 -3.58 -36.32 5.30
N GLU A 271 -3.62 -36.89 4.08
CA GLU A 271 -4.65 -37.88 3.69
C GLU A 271 -4.40 -39.20 4.37
#